data_9e46314a332bc0a7f0a14d8f5101ecf1
#
_entry.id   9e46314a332bc0a7f0a14d8f5101ecf1
#
_cell.length_a   1.000
_cell.length_b   1.000
_cell.length_c   1.000
_cell.angle_alpha   90.00
_cell.angle_beta   90.00
_cell.angle_gamma   90.00
#
_symmetry.space_group_name_H-M   'P 1'
#
loop_
_entity.id
_entity.type
_entity.pdbx_description
1 polymer ?
#
loop_
_entity_poly.entity_id
_entity_poly.type
_entity_poly.pdbx_seq_one_letter_code
_entity_poly.pdbx_strand_id
1 'polypeptide(L)'
;MVEATPPQASPDGALFTSLAFPETSPQDEETSDLVHQLRDDLPDGVLVGGPTAAVVDFSDAVGDRFPLFIGVVVGLSALLLLLVFRSVAIAIKAAVLNLLSIGACLGVISLIFNDGRFGAQPGPVEAFVPVMIFAIVFGLSMDYEVFLVSRMHEEWGGTQDPVAAVREGLATTGGVITAAAAIMIVVFGSFVFAPDRMLQQFGVGLASAVLLDALVIRCLVVPAVLRLLGEKAWWSPPWMQRALPTVRVD
;
A
#
# COMPACT_ATOMS: atom_id res chain seq x y z
N MET A 1 -26.53 17.73 -11.09
CA MET A 1 -26.42 19.15 -10.67
C MET A 1 -27.81 19.65 -10.37
N VAL A 2 -28.05 20.12 -9.18
CA VAL A 2 -29.36 20.45 -8.72
C VAL A 2 -29.63 21.93 -8.80
N GLU A 3 -28.71 22.73 -8.36
CA GLU A 3 -28.93 24.16 -8.23
C GLU A 3 -27.66 24.94 -8.47
N ALA A 4 -27.75 26.00 -9.27
CA ALA A 4 -26.67 26.95 -9.43
C ALA A 4 -27.18 28.34 -9.01
N THR A 5 -26.41 29.06 -8.23
CA THR A 5 -26.74 30.42 -7.87
C THR A 5 -26.60 31.37 -9.07
N PRO A 6 -27.38 32.46 -9.15
CA PRO A 6 -27.12 33.50 -10.14
C PRO A 6 -25.67 34.02 -10.04
N PRO A 7 -25.06 34.37 -11.18
CA PRO A 7 -23.71 34.94 -11.18
C PRO A 7 -23.65 36.22 -10.35
N GLN A 8 -22.67 36.28 -9.43
CA GLN A 8 -22.40 37.45 -8.62
C GLN A 8 -21.09 38.08 -9.07
N ALA A 9 -21.10 39.39 -9.32
CA ALA A 9 -19.91 40.13 -9.69
C ALA A 9 -18.98 40.35 -8.47
N SER A 10 -17.66 40.23 -8.68
CA SER A 10 -16.67 40.66 -7.71
C SER A 10 -16.73 42.19 -7.49
N PRO A 11 -16.19 42.73 -6.38
CA PRO A 11 -16.25 44.16 -6.08
C PRO A 11 -15.64 45.04 -7.16
N ASP A 12 -14.67 44.56 -7.91
CA ASP A 12 -14.00 45.21 -9.02
C ASP A 12 -14.67 44.95 -10.39
N GLY A 13 -15.72 44.12 -10.44
CA GLY A 13 -16.42 43.77 -11.65
C GLY A 13 -15.62 42.89 -12.64
N ALA A 14 -14.44 42.41 -12.26
CA ALA A 14 -13.55 41.67 -13.14
C ALA A 14 -13.93 40.19 -13.26
N LEU A 15 -14.61 39.66 -12.26
CA LEU A 15 -14.98 38.23 -12.19
C LEU A 15 -16.46 38.06 -11.83
N PHE A 16 -17.04 37.00 -12.32
CA PHE A 16 -18.37 36.54 -11.93
C PHE A 16 -18.24 35.16 -11.30
N THR A 17 -18.82 34.95 -10.12
CA THR A 17 -18.85 33.68 -9.42
C THR A 17 -20.27 33.15 -9.32
N SER A 18 -20.45 31.87 -9.60
CA SER A 18 -21.68 31.12 -9.37
C SER A 18 -21.36 29.90 -8.54
N LEU A 19 -22.18 29.57 -7.56
CA LEU A 19 -22.03 28.35 -6.77
C LEU A 19 -22.91 27.27 -7.36
N ALA A 20 -22.32 26.12 -7.65
CA ALA A 20 -23.03 24.92 -8.09
C ALA A 20 -23.08 23.91 -6.94
N PHE A 21 -24.28 23.40 -6.65
CA PHE A 21 -24.51 22.41 -5.60
C PHE A 21 -24.83 21.07 -6.25
N PRO A 22 -23.97 20.03 -6.08
CA PRO A 22 -24.29 18.67 -6.51
C PRO A 22 -25.36 18.05 -5.60
N GLU A 23 -26.09 17.06 -6.10
CA GLU A 23 -27.03 16.25 -5.31
C GLU A 23 -26.31 15.25 -4.43
N THR A 24 -25.15 14.84 -4.87
CA THR A 24 -24.31 13.82 -4.25
C THR A 24 -23.27 14.44 -3.33
N SER A 25 -22.69 13.62 -2.44
CA SER A 25 -21.63 14.05 -1.53
C SER A 25 -20.38 14.52 -2.30
N PRO A 26 -19.59 15.47 -1.76
CA PRO A 26 -18.34 15.90 -2.38
C PRO A 26 -17.33 14.78 -2.67
N GLN A 27 -17.49 13.64 -2.01
CA GLN A 27 -16.60 12.47 -2.12
C GLN A 27 -17.14 11.39 -3.06
N ASP A 28 -18.36 11.53 -3.57
CA ASP A 28 -18.98 10.55 -4.46
C ASP A 28 -18.39 10.63 -5.87
N GLU A 29 -18.28 9.49 -6.54
CA GLU A 29 -17.78 9.37 -7.91
C GLU A 29 -18.60 10.24 -8.88
N GLU A 30 -19.93 10.26 -8.71
CA GLU A 30 -20.84 11.10 -9.49
C GLU A 30 -20.53 12.59 -9.37
N THR A 31 -20.03 13.06 -8.20
CA THR A 31 -19.61 14.44 -8.03
C THR A 31 -18.30 14.73 -8.74
N SER A 32 -17.36 13.77 -8.73
CA SER A 32 -16.13 13.86 -9.50
C SER A 32 -16.40 13.94 -10.99
N ASP A 33 -17.25 13.06 -11.49
CA ASP A 33 -17.68 13.07 -12.90
C ASP A 33 -18.35 14.38 -13.29
N LEU A 34 -19.18 14.95 -12.42
CA LEU A 34 -19.80 16.24 -12.65
C LEU A 34 -18.76 17.37 -12.76
N VAL A 35 -17.72 17.36 -11.91
CA VAL A 35 -16.64 18.37 -11.97
C VAL A 35 -15.89 18.27 -13.30
N HIS A 36 -15.58 17.06 -13.77
CA HIS A 36 -14.93 16.84 -15.06
C HIS A 36 -15.83 17.28 -16.21
N GLN A 37 -17.11 16.87 -16.22
CA GLN A 37 -18.08 17.29 -17.25
C GLN A 37 -18.23 18.81 -17.31
N LEU A 38 -18.33 19.48 -16.17
CA LEU A 38 -18.42 20.95 -16.14
C LEU A 38 -17.16 21.63 -16.72
N ARG A 39 -15.98 21.04 -16.54
CA ARG A 39 -14.75 21.57 -17.13
C ARG A 39 -14.67 21.37 -18.64
N ASP A 40 -15.20 20.25 -19.12
CA ASP A 40 -15.21 19.92 -20.54
C ASP A 40 -16.30 20.68 -21.33
N ASP A 41 -17.48 20.90 -20.73
CA ASP A 41 -18.65 21.48 -21.39
C ASP A 41 -18.70 23.01 -21.31
N LEU A 42 -18.00 23.63 -20.35
CA LEU A 42 -18.02 25.07 -20.17
C LEU A 42 -17.08 25.80 -21.15
N PRO A 43 -17.45 27.00 -21.62
CA PRO A 43 -16.62 27.76 -22.54
C PRO A 43 -15.26 28.13 -21.97
N ASP A 44 -14.27 28.36 -22.84
CA ASP A 44 -12.95 28.87 -22.47
C ASP A 44 -13.08 30.15 -21.62
N GLY A 45 -12.36 30.16 -20.49
CA GLY A 45 -12.37 31.28 -19.53
C GLY A 45 -13.29 31.09 -18.34
N VAL A 46 -14.09 30.02 -18.29
CA VAL A 46 -14.83 29.61 -17.10
C VAL A 46 -13.99 28.60 -16.30
N LEU A 47 -13.73 28.89 -15.04
CA LEU A 47 -12.95 28.02 -14.15
C LEU A 47 -13.89 27.31 -13.16
N VAL A 48 -13.77 26.01 -13.06
CA VAL A 48 -14.45 25.20 -12.05
C VAL A 48 -13.48 24.92 -10.91
N GLY A 49 -13.78 25.48 -9.73
CA GLY A 49 -12.95 25.41 -8.54
C GLY A 49 -13.76 25.23 -7.27
N GLY A 50 -13.12 25.45 -6.15
CA GLY A 50 -13.74 25.30 -4.83
C GLY A 50 -13.27 24.03 -4.11
N PRO A 51 -13.73 23.79 -2.85
CA PRO A 51 -13.26 22.67 -2.03
C PRO A 51 -13.47 21.29 -2.69
N THR A 52 -14.62 21.07 -3.29
CA THR A 52 -14.95 19.81 -3.97
C THR A 52 -14.05 19.57 -5.17
N ALA A 53 -13.89 20.58 -6.04
CA ALA A 53 -12.99 20.46 -7.20
C ALA A 53 -11.53 20.22 -6.77
N ALA A 54 -11.09 20.85 -5.67
CA ALA A 54 -9.75 20.62 -5.14
C ALA A 54 -9.55 19.17 -4.64
N VAL A 55 -10.57 18.55 -4.07
CA VAL A 55 -10.53 17.12 -3.68
C VAL A 55 -10.44 16.23 -4.91
N VAL A 56 -11.20 16.53 -5.97
CA VAL A 56 -11.14 15.81 -7.25
C VAL A 56 -9.74 15.92 -7.85
N ASP A 57 -9.20 17.15 -7.99
CA ASP A 57 -7.87 17.39 -8.54
C ASP A 57 -6.77 16.68 -7.74
N PHE A 58 -6.92 16.65 -6.41
CA PHE A 58 -5.99 15.90 -5.55
C PHE A 58 -6.09 14.39 -5.80
N SER A 59 -7.31 13.86 -5.92
CA SER A 59 -7.54 12.44 -6.17
C SER A 59 -6.95 12.00 -7.50
N ASP A 60 -7.15 12.79 -8.55
CA ASP A 60 -6.60 12.55 -9.88
C ASP A 60 -5.05 12.59 -9.86
N ALA A 61 -4.49 13.63 -9.25
CA ALA A 61 -3.03 13.77 -9.14
C ALA A 61 -2.39 12.62 -8.35
N VAL A 62 -3.07 12.12 -7.32
CA VAL A 62 -2.64 10.93 -6.57
C VAL A 62 -2.76 9.68 -7.43
N GLY A 63 -3.91 9.47 -8.08
CA GLY A 63 -4.17 8.31 -8.93
C GLY A 63 -3.14 8.17 -10.05
N ASP A 64 -2.84 9.26 -10.75
CA ASP A 64 -1.86 9.30 -11.84
C ASP A 64 -0.43 8.97 -11.40
N ARG A 65 -0.06 9.40 -10.19
CA ARG A 65 1.31 9.23 -9.65
C ARG A 65 1.50 7.94 -8.87
N PHE A 66 0.42 7.33 -8.38
CA PHE A 66 0.49 6.15 -7.52
C PHE A 66 1.18 4.94 -8.17
N PRO A 67 0.94 4.57 -9.44
CA PRO A 67 1.64 3.45 -10.08
C PRO A 67 3.16 3.70 -10.17
N LEU A 68 3.57 4.93 -10.49
CA LEU A 68 4.99 5.30 -10.52
C LEU A 68 5.61 5.20 -9.12
N PHE A 69 4.92 5.68 -8.10
CA PHE A 69 5.37 5.60 -6.71
C PHE A 69 5.57 4.14 -6.29
N ILE A 70 4.60 3.26 -6.54
CA ILE A 70 4.72 1.82 -6.30
C ILE A 70 5.94 1.25 -7.03
N GLY A 71 6.08 1.54 -8.32
CA GLY A 71 7.18 1.04 -9.15
C GLY A 71 8.56 1.43 -8.61
N VAL A 72 8.73 2.68 -8.19
CA VAL A 72 9.98 3.18 -7.62
C VAL A 72 10.28 2.51 -6.28
N VAL A 73 9.31 2.45 -5.37
CA VAL A 73 9.51 1.87 -4.03
C VAL A 73 9.80 0.38 -4.10
N VAL A 74 9.01 -0.37 -4.88
CA VAL A 74 9.21 -1.82 -5.08
C VAL A 74 10.53 -2.08 -5.80
N GLY A 75 10.87 -1.28 -6.82
CA GLY A 75 12.12 -1.41 -7.56
C GLY A 75 13.35 -1.17 -6.70
N LEU A 76 13.35 -0.12 -5.88
CA LEU A 76 14.45 0.16 -4.94
C LEU A 76 14.59 -0.94 -3.90
N SER A 77 13.49 -1.44 -3.36
CA SER A 77 13.51 -2.53 -2.38
C SER A 77 13.98 -3.85 -2.98
N ALA A 78 13.52 -4.17 -4.19
CA ALA A 78 14.01 -5.35 -4.92
C ALA A 78 15.51 -5.24 -5.21
N LEU A 79 15.99 -4.05 -5.57
CA LEU A 79 17.42 -3.77 -5.77
C LEU A 79 18.20 -3.97 -4.47
N LEU A 80 17.71 -3.45 -3.34
CA LEU A 80 18.33 -3.63 -2.03
C LEU A 80 18.44 -5.11 -1.66
N LEU A 81 17.34 -5.87 -1.79
CA LEU A 81 17.35 -7.30 -1.53
C LEU A 81 18.29 -8.06 -2.47
N LEU A 82 18.35 -7.66 -3.74
CA LEU A 82 19.28 -8.22 -4.70
C LEU A 82 20.75 -7.98 -4.30
N LEU A 83 21.05 -6.79 -3.79
CA LEU A 83 22.40 -6.43 -3.33
C LEU A 83 22.80 -7.19 -2.05
N VAL A 84 21.86 -7.30 -1.10
CA VAL A 84 22.10 -7.96 0.19
C VAL A 84 22.21 -9.47 0.03
N PHE A 85 21.20 -10.11 -0.57
CA PHE A 85 21.12 -11.57 -0.66
C PHE A 85 21.70 -12.15 -1.94
N ARG A 86 22.06 -11.31 -2.91
CA ARG A 86 22.60 -11.72 -4.22
C ARG A 86 21.75 -12.78 -4.92
N SER A 87 20.44 -12.78 -4.68
CA SER A 87 19.49 -13.71 -5.26
C SER A 87 18.36 -12.98 -5.96
N VAL A 88 18.21 -13.23 -7.26
CA VAL A 88 17.11 -12.71 -8.07
C VAL A 88 15.78 -13.33 -7.62
N ALA A 89 15.79 -14.61 -7.25
CA ALA A 89 14.58 -15.30 -6.82
C ALA A 89 14.01 -14.68 -5.53
N ILE A 90 14.85 -14.34 -4.56
CA ILE A 90 14.44 -13.68 -3.30
C ILE A 90 13.85 -12.30 -3.59
N ALA A 91 14.52 -11.49 -4.43
CA ALA A 91 14.05 -10.15 -4.75
C ALA A 91 12.68 -10.16 -5.47
N ILE A 92 12.49 -11.02 -6.47
CA ILE A 92 11.21 -11.17 -7.19
C ILE A 92 10.13 -11.69 -6.24
N LYS A 93 10.42 -12.75 -5.47
CA LYS A 93 9.48 -13.31 -4.50
C LYS A 93 8.99 -12.24 -3.53
N ALA A 94 9.90 -11.47 -2.94
CA ALA A 94 9.56 -10.41 -2.00
C ALA A 94 8.68 -9.33 -2.64
N ALA A 95 9.04 -8.85 -3.83
CA ALA A 95 8.26 -7.86 -4.56
C ALA A 95 6.83 -8.35 -4.84
N VAL A 96 6.67 -9.57 -5.35
CA VAL A 96 5.36 -10.15 -5.68
C VAL A 96 4.51 -10.36 -4.43
N LEU A 97 5.08 -10.94 -3.37
CA LEU A 97 4.32 -11.23 -2.15
C LEU A 97 3.92 -9.95 -1.40
N ASN A 98 4.79 -8.94 -1.37
CA ASN A 98 4.45 -7.65 -0.75
C ASN A 98 3.33 -6.94 -1.52
N LEU A 99 3.39 -6.92 -2.86
CA LEU A 99 2.32 -6.34 -3.67
C LEU A 99 0.99 -7.11 -3.48
N LEU A 100 1.05 -8.44 -3.39
CA LEU A 100 -0.12 -9.26 -3.14
C LEU A 100 -0.74 -8.97 -1.77
N SER A 101 0.08 -8.84 -0.72
CA SER A 101 -0.37 -8.49 0.63
C SER A 101 -1.08 -7.15 0.66
N ILE A 102 -0.48 -6.14 0.03
CA ILE A 102 -1.05 -4.80 -0.03
C ILE A 102 -2.33 -4.77 -0.86
N GLY A 103 -2.34 -5.44 -2.01
CA GLY A 103 -3.54 -5.57 -2.84
C GLY A 103 -4.69 -6.23 -2.08
N ALA A 104 -4.41 -7.29 -1.32
CA ALA A 104 -5.41 -7.94 -0.47
C ALA A 104 -5.93 -7.00 0.63
N CYS A 105 -5.05 -6.24 1.27
CA CYS A 105 -5.43 -5.23 2.27
C CYS A 105 -6.34 -4.15 1.68
N LEU A 106 -5.98 -3.58 0.53
CA LEU A 106 -6.80 -2.57 -0.15
C LEU A 106 -8.16 -3.16 -0.57
N GLY A 107 -8.19 -4.43 -0.98
CA GLY A 107 -9.43 -5.16 -1.23
C GLY A 107 -10.32 -5.28 0.01
N VAL A 108 -9.74 -5.53 1.19
CA VAL A 108 -10.49 -5.57 2.47
C VAL A 108 -11.10 -4.20 2.79
N ILE A 109 -10.34 -3.12 2.63
CA ILE A 109 -10.83 -1.76 2.86
C ILE A 109 -11.99 -1.45 1.91
N SER A 110 -11.82 -1.72 0.62
CA SER A 110 -12.85 -1.50 -0.38
C SER A 110 -14.14 -2.28 -0.06
N LEU A 111 -14.03 -3.57 0.28
CA LEU A 111 -15.17 -4.41 0.67
C LEU A 111 -15.92 -3.89 1.90
N ILE A 112 -15.22 -3.32 2.86
CA ILE A 112 -15.84 -2.84 4.10
C ILE A 112 -16.47 -1.48 3.90
N PHE A 113 -15.76 -0.53 3.28
CA PHE A 113 -16.19 0.87 3.24
C PHE A 113 -17.02 1.22 2.01
N ASN A 114 -16.77 0.64 0.82
CA ASN A 114 -17.63 0.91 -0.33
C ASN A 114 -19.01 0.29 -0.16
N ASP A 115 -19.07 -0.95 0.33
CA ASP A 115 -20.33 -1.68 0.52
C ASP A 115 -21.01 -1.41 1.87
N GLY A 116 -20.35 -0.69 2.79
CA GLY A 116 -20.87 -0.45 4.13
C GLY A 116 -21.01 -1.70 5.00
N ARG A 117 -20.14 -2.70 4.81
CA ARG A 117 -20.21 -3.97 5.56
C ARG A 117 -19.71 -3.80 6.99
N PHE A 118 -20.14 -4.71 7.86
CA PHE A 118 -19.77 -4.75 9.29
C PHE A 118 -20.12 -3.47 10.07
N GLY A 119 -21.10 -2.69 9.62
CA GLY A 119 -21.55 -1.47 10.29
C GLY A 119 -20.72 -0.23 9.96
N ALA A 120 -19.80 -0.31 9.01
CA ALA A 120 -19.09 0.86 8.50
C ALA A 120 -20.05 1.76 7.70
N GLN A 121 -19.84 3.06 7.78
CA GLN A 121 -20.58 4.01 6.93
C GLN A 121 -20.12 3.82 5.47
N PRO A 122 -21.06 3.54 4.54
CA PRO A 122 -20.71 3.38 3.13
C PRO A 122 -20.19 4.70 2.54
N GLY A 123 -19.31 4.57 1.56
CA GLY A 123 -18.75 5.71 0.82
C GLY A 123 -17.34 5.40 0.30
N PRO A 124 -16.79 6.24 -0.57
CA PRO A 124 -15.52 6.03 -1.21
C PRO A 124 -14.35 6.05 -0.19
N VAL A 125 -13.27 5.36 -0.55
CA VAL A 125 -12.02 5.42 0.20
C VAL A 125 -11.30 6.72 -0.18
N GLU A 126 -10.84 7.47 0.83
CA GLU A 126 -10.09 8.70 0.60
C GLU A 126 -8.83 8.43 -0.24
N ALA A 127 -8.57 9.24 -1.28
CA ALA A 127 -7.55 8.97 -2.29
C ALA A 127 -6.12 8.81 -1.73
N PHE A 128 -5.81 9.49 -0.63
CA PHE A 128 -4.48 9.39 0.00
C PHE A 128 -4.32 8.17 0.93
N VAL A 129 -5.43 7.55 1.38
CA VAL A 129 -5.40 6.40 2.29
C VAL A 129 -4.65 5.21 1.68
N PRO A 130 -4.91 4.79 0.43
CA PRO A 130 -4.14 3.73 -0.22
C PRO A 130 -2.64 4.01 -0.29
N VAL A 131 -2.25 5.26 -0.59
CA VAL A 131 -0.84 5.69 -0.67
C VAL A 131 -0.15 5.57 0.68
N MET A 132 -0.79 6.09 1.73
CA MET A 132 -0.26 6.04 3.09
C MET A 132 -0.16 4.62 3.62
N ILE A 133 -1.19 3.79 3.40
CA ILE A 133 -1.18 2.39 3.79
C ILE A 133 -0.07 1.65 3.04
N PHE A 134 0.05 1.86 1.72
CA PHE A 134 1.14 1.29 0.95
C PHE A 134 2.50 1.65 1.55
N ALA A 135 2.76 2.94 1.81
CA ALA A 135 4.04 3.40 2.32
C ALA A 135 4.38 2.77 3.69
N ILE A 136 3.42 2.76 4.62
CA ILE A 136 3.60 2.24 5.98
C ILE A 136 3.78 0.72 5.96
N VAL A 137 2.85 0.01 5.31
CA VAL A 137 2.85 -1.46 5.28
C VAL A 137 4.06 -1.98 4.52
N PHE A 138 4.40 -1.37 3.38
CA PHE A 138 5.54 -1.78 2.59
C PHE A 138 6.86 -1.62 3.37
N GLY A 139 7.07 -0.46 4.03
CA GLY A 139 8.24 -0.24 4.86
C GLY A 139 8.35 -1.26 5.98
N LEU A 140 7.26 -1.45 6.73
CA LEU A 140 7.18 -2.41 7.81
C LEU A 140 7.41 -3.86 7.34
N SER A 141 6.81 -4.22 6.22
CA SER A 141 6.95 -5.55 5.62
C SER A 141 8.39 -5.82 5.19
N MET A 142 9.08 -4.83 4.62
CA MET A 142 10.47 -4.99 4.18
C MET A 142 11.43 -5.25 5.34
N ASP A 143 11.27 -4.57 6.47
CA ASP A 143 12.13 -4.78 7.65
C ASP A 143 12.06 -6.23 8.14
N TYR A 144 10.85 -6.78 8.24
CA TYR A 144 10.68 -8.17 8.63
C TYR A 144 11.14 -9.17 7.55
N GLU A 145 10.99 -8.83 6.27
CA GLU A 145 11.46 -9.66 5.17
C GLU A 145 12.98 -9.82 5.23
N VAL A 146 13.69 -8.69 5.36
CA VAL A 146 15.17 -8.70 5.49
C VAL A 146 15.59 -9.53 6.69
N PHE A 147 14.96 -9.34 7.85
CA PHE A 147 15.28 -10.05 9.08
C PHE A 147 15.06 -11.58 8.95
N LEU A 148 13.90 -11.99 8.42
CA LEU A 148 13.57 -13.40 8.24
C LEU A 148 14.50 -14.08 7.23
N VAL A 149 14.68 -13.45 6.06
CA VAL A 149 15.50 -14.03 4.97
C VAL A 149 16.99 -14.03 5.34
N SER A 150 17.47 -13.04 6.10
CA SER A 150 18.85 -13.00 6.60
C SER A 150 19.14 -14.22 7.48
N ARG A 151 18.25 -14.55 8.41
CA ARG A 151 18.41 -15.74 9.26
C ARG A 151 18.34 -17.05 8.47
N MET A 152 17.41 -17.14 7.52
CA MET A 152 17.35 -18.32 6.64
C MET A 152 18.60 -18.43 5.76
N HIS A 153 19.19 -17.33 5.31
CA HIS A 153 20.41 -17.32 4.50
C HIS A 153 21.65 -17.73 5.33
N GLU A 154 21.72 -17.28 6.58
CA GLU A 154 22.77 -17.67 7.51
C GLU A 154 22.76 -19.19 7.77
N GLU A 155 21.59 -19.76 8.07
CA GLU A 155 21.41 -21.20 8.25
C GLU A 155 21.70 -22.00 6.97
N TRP A 156 21.34 -21.48 5.81
CA TRP A 156 21.70 -22.07 4.51
C TRP A 156 23.21 -22.13 4.33
N GLY A 157 23.94 -21.07 4.70
CA GLY A 157 25.40 -21.02 4.63
C GLY A 157 26.09 -22.10 5.47
N GLY A 158 25.49 -22.46 6.62
CA GLY A 158 26.00 -23.49 7.52
C GLY A 158 25.62 -24.91 7.15
N THR A 159 24.39 -25.15 6.74
CA THR A 159 23.84 -26.51 6.57
C THR A 159 23.78 -26.99 5.11
N GLN A 160 23.71 -26.08 4.15
CA GLN A 160 23.44 -26.35 2.73
C GLN A 160 22.14 -27.19 2.51
N ASP A 161 21.25 -27.23 3.52
CA ASP A 161 19.94 -27.86 3.46
C ASP A 161 18.85 -26.79 3.42
N PRO A 162 18.13 -26.61 2.28
CA PRO A 162 17.12 -25.58 2.15
C PRO A 162 15.93 -25.78 3.10
N VAL A 163 15.63 -27.01 3.48
CA VAL A 163 14.51 -27.31 4.39
C VAL A 163 14.90 -26.98 5.83
N ALA A 164 16.11 -27.34 6.24
CA ALA A 164 16.64 -26.99 7.55
C ALA A 164 16.76 -25.47 7.70
N ALA A 165 17.32 -24.77 6.71
CA ALA A 165 17.48 -23.33 6.71
C ALA A 165 16.14 -22.58 6.90
N VAL A 166 15.09 -22.98 6.17
CA VAL A 166 13.75 -22.38 6.30
C VAL A 166 13.15 -22.68 7.68
N ARG A 167 13.29 -23.91 8.18
CA ARG A 167 12.72 -24.32 9.48
C ARG A 167 13.38 -23.59 10.64
N GLU A 168 14.71 -23.57 10.70
CA GLU A 168 15.46 -22.96 11.80
C GLU A 168 15.36 -21.43 11.75
N GLY A 169 15.45 -20.83 10.55
CA GLY A 169 15.23 -19.39 10.37
C GLY A 169 13.84 -18.95 10.87
N LEU A 170 12.79 -19.72 10.54
CA LEU A 170 11.43 -19.41 11.00
C LEU A 170 11.29 -19.67 12.52
N ALA A 171 11.88 -20.73 13.04
CA ALA A 171 11.83 -21.03 14.48
C ALA A 171 12.49 -19.93 15.33
N THR A 172 13.58 -19.37 14.84
CA THR A 172 14.32 -18.30 15.53
C THR A 172 13.61 -16.95 15.45
N THR A 173 13.03 -16.61 14.30
CA THR A 173 12.47 -15.27 14.04
C THR A 173 10.96 -15.18 14.23
N GLY A 174 10.25 -16.29 14.05
CA GLY A 174 8.78 -16.31 14.04
C GLY A 174 8.13 -15.80 15.33
N GLY A 175 8.73 -16.08 16.49
CA GLY A 175 8.24 -15.58 17.78
C GLY A 175 8.29 -14.05 17.88
N VAL A 176 9.37 -13.44 17.39
CA VAL A 176 9.54 -11.98 17.39
C VAL A 176 8.57 -11.34 16.39
N ILE A 177 8.47 -11.89 15.18
CA ILE A 177 7.58 -11.39 14.13
C ILE A 177 6.11 -11.45 14.60
N THR A 178 5.68 -12.57 15.16
CA THR A 178 4.28 -12.73 15.62
C THR A 178 3.96 -11.84 16.82
N ALA A 179 4.89 -11.67 17.76
CA ALA A 179 4.70 -10.77 18.89
C ALA A 179 4.58 -9.29 18.43
N ALA A 180 5.48 -8.85 17.57
CA ALA A 180 5.43 -7.51 17.01
C ALA A 180 4.16 -7.29 16.18
N ALA A 181 3.76 -8.25 15.36
CA ALA A 181 2.52 -8.19 14.60
C ALA A 181 1.29 -8.10 15.51
N ALA A 182 1.24 -8.88 16.58
CA ALA A 182 0.13 -8.83 17.56
C ALA A 182 0.00 -7.44 18.18
N ILE A 183 1.11 -6.83 18.59
CA ILE A 183 1.12 -5.47 19.14
C ILE A 183 0.57 -4.47 18.09
N MET A 184 1.05 -4.53 16.84
CA MET A 184 0.62 -3.61 15.79
C MET A 184 -0.86 -3.81 15.44
N ILE A 185 -1.34 -5.06 15.36
CA ILE A 185 -2.75 -5.35 15.11
C ILE A 185 -3.62 -4.73 16.19
N VAL A 186 -3.23 -4.81 17.47
CA VAL A 186 -3.97 -4.19 18.56
C VAL A 186 -3.93 -2.66 18.45
N VAL A 187 -2.76 -2.07 18.18
CA VAL A 187 -2.60 -0.61 18.05
C VAL A 187 -3.41 -0.08 16.89
N PHE A 188 -3.24 -0.62 15.69
CA PHE A 188 -3.99 -0.16 14.51
C PHE A 188 -5.47 -0.54 14.62
N GLY A 189 -5.78 -1.71 15.15
CA GLY A 189 -7.15 -2.15 15.39
C GLY A 189 -7.93 -1.24 16.35
N SER A 190 -7.24 -0.53 17.26
CA SER A 190 -7.90 0.45 18.12
C SER A 190 -8.51 1.63 17.34
N PHE A 191 -7.96 1.98 16.18
CA PHE A 191 -8.50 3.04 15.33
C PHE A 191 -9.84 2.67 14.68
N VAL A 192 -10.17 1.39 14.61
CA VAL A 192 -11.49 0.93 14.11
C VAL A 192 -12.65 1.48 14.95
N PHE A 193 -12.38 1.74 16.24
CA PHE A 193 -13.37 2.30 17.17
C PHE A 193 -13.37 3.84 17.21
N ALA A 194 -12.57 4.50 16.37
CA ALA A 194 -12.57 5.95 16.28
C ALA A 194 -13.89 6.48 15.71
N PRO A 195 -14.36 7.66 16.11
CA PRO A 195 -15.57 8.27 15.55
C PRO A 195 -15.38 8.77 14.12
N ASP A 196 -14.15 8.99 13.72
CA ASP A 196 -13.78 9.49 12.40
C ASP A 196 -13.59 8.36 11.40
N ARG A 197 -14.28 8.45 10.24
CA ARG A 197 -14.27 7.42 9.19
C ARG A 197 -12.89 7.19 8.59
N MET A 198 -12.10 8.25 8.41
CA MET A 198 -10.76 8.15 7.87
C MET A 198 -9.85 7.34 8.81
N LEU A 199 -9.91 7.59 10.13
CA LEU A 199 -9.18 6.80 11.11
C LEU A 199 -9.63 5.34 11.13
N GLN A 200 -10.92 5.07 10.91
CA GLN A 200 -11.42 3.70 10.75
C GLN A 200 -10.83 3.02 9.51
N GLN A 201 -10.71 3.73 8.37
CA GLN A 201 -10.06 3.20 7.16
C GLN A 201 -8.61 2.83 7.42
N PHE A 202 -7.84 3.69 8.09
CA PHE A 202 -6.48 3.37 8.51
C PHE A 202 -6.43 2.20 9.48
N GLY A 203 -7.32 2.16 10.45
CA GLY A 203 -7.41 1.07 11.42
C GLY A 203 -7.61 -0.29 10.77
N VAL A 204 -8.65 -0.40 9.96
CA VAL A 204 -8.96 -1.62 9.21
C VAL A 204 -7.83 -1.97 8.25
N GLY A 205 -7.33 -0.99 7.49
CA GLY A 205 -6.29 -1.19 6.51
C GLY A 205 -5.00 -1.69 7.12
N LEU A 206 -4.44 -0.95 8.06
CA LEU A 206 -3.16 -1.32 8.66
C LEU A 206 -3.25 -2.61 9.49
N ALA A 207 -4.33 -2.81 10.27
CA ALA A 207 -4.49 -4.04 11.03
C ALA A 207 -4.65 -5.27 10.13
N SER A 208 -5.46 -5.19 9.08
CA SER A 208 -5.62 -6.29 8.12
C SER A 208 -4.35 -6.56 7.32
N ALA A 209 -3.62 -5.52 6.93
CA ALA A 209 -2.35 -5.66 6.23
C ALA A 209 -1.31 -6.39 7.08
N VAL A 210 -1.12 -5.96 8.34
CA VAL A 210 -0.18 -6.62 9.26
C VAL A 210 -0.61 -8.06 9.55
N LEU A 211 -1.91 -8.31 9.72
CA LEU A 211 -2.44 -9.66 9.93
C LEU A 211 -2.12 -10.57 8.73
N LEU A 212 -2.42 -10.12 7.51
CA LEU A 212 -2.18 -10.88 6.29
C LEU A 212 -0.68 -11.08 6.05
N ASP A 213 0.12 -10.04 6.21
CA ASP A 213 1.57 -10.10 5.99
C ASP A 213 2.23 -11.05 7.00
N ALA A 214 2.01 -10.87 8.31
CA ALA A 214 2.69 -11.64 9.32
C ALA A 214 2.25 -13.12 9.35
N LEU A 215 0.94 -13.39 9.30
CA LEU A 215 0.43 -14.74 9.45
C LEU A 215 0.38 -15.50 8.12
N VAL A 216 -0.18 -14.90 7.09
CA VAL A 216 -0.37 -15.60 5.81
C VAL A 216 0.92 -15.56 4.99
N ILE A 217 1.45 -14.37 4.72
CA ILE A 217 2.61 -14.26 3.83
C ILE A 217 3.86 -14.83 4.50
N ARG A 218 4.22 -14.39 5.70
CA ARG A 218 5.49 -14.77 6.33
C ARG A 218 5.49 -16.14 6.96
N CYS A 219 4.43 -16.50 7.67
CA CYS A 219 4.41 -17.80 8.36
C CYS A 219 4.03 -18.97 7.45
N LEU A 220 3.29 -18.73 6.34
CA LEU A 220 2.85 -19.79 5.44
C LEU A 220 3.47 -19.69 4.04
N VAL A 221 3.28 -18.56 3.35
CA VAL A 221 3.62 -18.46 1.92
C VAL A 221 5.13 -18.37 1.71
N VAL A 222 5.85 -17.53 2.45
CA VAL A 222 7.31 -17.38 2.33
C VAL A 222 8.04 -18.70 2.57
N PRO A 223 7.80 -19.43 3.67
CA PRO A 223 8.42 -20.74 3.89
C PRO A 223 8.06 -21.75 2.80
N ALA A 224 6.79 -21.77 2.37
CA ALA A 224 6.34 -22.69 1.31
C ALA A 224 7.04 -22.42 -0.02
N VAL A 225 7.13 -21.15 -0.43
CA VAL A 225 7.79 -20.75 -1.67
C VAL A 225 9.29 -21.06 -1.61
N LEU A 226 9.98 -20.74 -0.50
CA LEU A 226 11.40 -21.04 -0.35
C LEU A 226 11.68 -22.54 -0.35
N ARG A 227 10.83 -23.36 0.25
CA ARG A 227 10.93 -24.83 0.17
C ARG A 227 10.72 -25.36 -1.24
N LEU A 228 9.78 -24.79 -1.99
CA LEU A 228 9.54 -25.20 -3.39
C LEU A 228 10.69 -24.80 -4.31
N LEU A 229 11.29 -23.64 -4.09
CA LEU A 229 12.45 -23.18 -4.84
C LEU A 229 13.73 -23.96 -4.47
N GLY A 230 13.84 -24.46 -3.22
CA GLY A 230 14.99 -25.20 -2.75
C GLY A 230 16.29 -24.42 -2.93
N GLU A 231 17.32 -25.06 -3.45
CA GLU A 231 18.64 -24.45 -3.72
C GLU A 231 18.56 -23.27 -4.70
N LYS A 232 17.56 -23.27 -5.60
CA LYS A 232 17.37 -22.19 -6.58
C LYS A 232 16.99 -20.85 -5.92
N ALA A 233 16.44 -20.89 -4.72
CA ALA A 233 16.16 -19.67 -3.95
C ALA A 233 17.44 -18.87 -3.64
N TRP A 234 18.56 -19.55 -3.48
CA TRP A 234 19.84 -18.97 -3.10
C TRP A 234 20.79 -18.79 -4.30
N TRP A 235 20.33 -19.14 -5.50
CA TRP A 235 21.13 -19.05 -6.71
C TRP A 235 21.42 -17.61 -7.08
N SER A 236 22.69 -17.32 -7.36
CA SER A 236 23.13 -16.03 -7.88
C SER A 236 23.88 -16.20 -9.20
N PRO A 237 23.61 -15.35 -10.21
CA PRO A 237 24.34 -15.36 -11.47
C PRO A 237 25.85 -15.10 -11.25
N PRO A 238 26.76 -15.76 -12.00
CA PRO A 238 28.21 -15.62 -11.81
C PRO A 238 28.73 -14.18 -12.00
N TRP A 239 28.10 -13.41 -12.88
CA TRP A 239 28.45 -12.00 -13.10
C TRP A 239 28.15 -11.14 -11.86
N MET A 240 27.06 -11.43 -11.14
CA MET A 240 26.64 -10.71 -9.95
C MET A 240 27.58 -10.99 -8.77
N GLN A 241 28.09 -12.23 -8.66
CA GLN A 241 29.08 -12.58 -7.62
C GLN A 241 30.40 -11.81 -7.78
N ARG A 242 30.75 -11.44 -9.03
CA ARG A 242 31.96 -10.65 -9.32
C ARG A 242 31.77 -9.15 -9.16
N ALA A 243 30.56 -8.65 -9.44
CA ALA A 243 30.26 -7.21 -9.47
C ALA A 243 29.88 -6.64 -8.10
N LEU A 244 29.27 -7.46 -7.22
CA LEU A 244 28.75 -6.98 -5.94
C LEU A 244 29.69 -7.28 -4.77
N PRO A 245 29.95 -6.30 -3.87
CA PRO A 245 30.71 -6.53 -2.64
C PRO A 245 29.95 -7.49 -1.72
N THR A 246 30.70 -8.25 -0.90
CA THR A 246 30.09 -9.06 0.17
C THR A 246 29.65 -8.14 1.29
N VAL A 247 28.34 -7.87 1.38
CA VAL A 247 27.75 -7.18 2.51
C VAL A 247 27.44 -8.23 3.57
N ARG A 248 28.13 -8.19 4.73
CA ARG A 248 27.72 -8.94 5.91
C ARG A 248 26.69 -8.09 6.65
N VAL A 249 25.53 -8.64 6.84
CA VAL A 249 24.50 -8.06 7.72
C VAL A 249 24.68 -8.77 9.05
N ASP A 250 25.50 -8.18 9.93
CA ASP A 250 25.69 -8.66 11.31
C ASP A 250 24.53 -8.21 12.20
#